data_5e91740be6be8eda5a3df19e0ee451d2
#
_entry.id   5e91740be6be8eda5a3df19e0ee451d2
#
_cell.length_a   1.000
_cell.length_b   1.000
_cell.length_c   1.000
_cell.angle_alpha   90.00
_cell.angle_beta   90.00
_cell.angle_gamma   90.00
#
_symmetry.space_group_name_H-M   'P 1'
#
loop_
_entity.id
_entity.type
_entity.pdbx_description
1 polymer ?
#
loop_
_entity_poly.entity_id
_entity_poly.type
_entity_poly.pdbx_seq_one_letter_code
_entity_poly.pdbx_strand_id
1 'polypeptide(L)'
;ADRPFINEGHPSTLPMFMDYVLRKQYGETSFLVRRASFFGDQIGFHFLRYFGIQWFNTEWIHNTLKIPAGLMSGIAAVIISGLGLVGAWFHNKMNRHSFRYFLSVIILTTVVMVFVMNLSDKEVRDRDYFFVVAYNMWAIWIGIGALALVHLLSSKAGKLALAAILLILPTFNMVSQYKVHDRSKEYIALDYGVNFLNSLEENAIIFTNGDNDTFPLWYAQAVNDPHATQTPVLKGTDVFPTTESSAAIAKAMTYKNKYLKGIRKDITVANLSLLNTPWYIRQLRDHEGVLFGWDDAQLDRLYELRVPSRLDVSAEGANPPMQFSMELDNTPKFRPQEQGYRISDMAVMQIIQENFGKRPIYFAVTCESYIGFEEYTRNEGMVARVTHIPGTDQVNIQRLLHNIDKVYQYRSIEDDDVYKDENMTRLVMNYGSGFVRAAIHYTKMGEYDKALRYVERARHYIDTDIKLTEFYMVFYTATKRWEELDAFIDNTIMTNSLAYQIYPSYVL
;
A
#
# COMPACT_ATOMS: atom_id res chain seq x y z
N ALA A 1 -30.09 3.14 11.82
CA ALA A 1 -28.67 2.80 11.98
C ALA A 1 -27.86 4.04 11.65
N ASP A 2 -26.86 4.37 12.45
CA ASP A 2 -25.95 5.45 12.13
C ASP A 2 -25.16 5.07 10.87
N ARG A 3 -25.14 5.98 9.90
CA ARG A 3 -24.38 5.77 8.67
C ARG A 3 -22.89 5.84 9.02
N PRO A 4 -22.03 4.95 8.48
CA PRO A 4 -20.58 5.06 8.68
C PRO A 4 -20.06 6.34 8.01
N PHE A 5 -18.90 6.83 8.46
CA PHE A 5 -18.27 8.01 7.86
C PHE A 5 -17.98 7.78 6.37
N ILE A 6 -17.35 6.64 6.04
CA ILE A 6 -17.18 6.16 4.66
C ILE A 6 -18.22 5.07 4.42
N ASN A 7 -19.11 5.30 3.45
CA ASN A 7 -20.18 4.38 3.10
C ASN A 7 -19.95 3.81 1.71
N GLU A 8 -19.10 2.80 1.60
CA GLU A 8 -18.69 2.22 0.34
C GLU A 8 -19.90 1.72 -0.49
N GLY A 9 -19.95 2.18 -1.75
CA GLY A 9 -21.05 1.85 -2.67
C GLY A 9 -22.39 2.47 -2.31
N HIS A 10 -22.51 3.15 -1.18
CA HIS A 10 -23.74 3.78 -0.69
C HIS A 10 -25.01 2.90 -0.84
N PRO A 11 -25.05 1.65 -0.32
CA PRO A 11 -26.12 0.68 -0.59
C PRO A 11 -27.40 1.01 0.17
N SER A 12 -27.98 2.20 -0.06
CA SER A 12 -29.16 2.72 0.62
C SER A 12 -30.50 2.30 0.01
N THR A 13 -30.48 1.80 -1.22
CA THR A 13 -31.65 1.27 -1.94
C THR A 13 -31.38 -0.16 -2.42
N LEU A 14 -32.43 -0.92 -2.71
CA LEU A 14 -32.26 -2.30 -3.21
C LEU A 14 -31.45 -2.37 -4.50
N PRO A 15 -31.63 -1.52 -5.53
CA PRO A 15 -30.76 -1.50 -6.70
C PRO A 15 -29.29 -1.24 -6.35
N MET A 16 -28.98 -0.22 -5.54
CA MET A 16 -27.60 0.09 -5.12
C MET A 16 -26.98 -1.06 -4.31
N PHE A 17 -27.78 -1.72 -3.44
CA PHE A 17 -27.33 -2.91 -2.71
C PHE A 17 -27.01 -4.06 -3.67
N MET A 18 -27.86 -4.29 -4.68
CA MET A 18 -27.58 -5.31 -5.69
C MET A 18 -26.35 -4.98 -6.54
N ASP A 19 -26.13 -3.72 -6.91
CA ASP A 19 -24.95 -3.28 -7.64
C ASP A 19 -23.66 -3.47 -6.80
N TYR A 20 -23.75 -3.21 -5.50
CA TYR A 20 -22.67 -3.48 -4.56
C TYR A 20 -22.37 -4.99 -4.43
N VAL A 21 -23.39 -5.83 -4.22
CA VAL A 21 -23.24 -7.29 -4.12
C VAL A 21 -22.71 -7.90 -5.41
N LEU A 22 -23.20 -7.42 -6.56
CA LEU A 22 -22.75 -7.84 -7.90
C LEU A 22 -21.40 -7.22 -8.29
N ARG A 23 -20.80 -6.38 -7.44
CA ARG A 23 -19.49 -5.75 -7.65
C ARG A 23 -19.38 -4.97 -8.97
N LYS A 24 -20.47 -4.37 -9.45
CA LYS A 24 -20.49 -3.66 -10.72
C LYS A 24 -19.48 -2.52 -10.84
N GLN A 25 -19.12 -1.90 -9.70
CA GLN A 25 -18.07 -0.86 -9.63
C GLN A 25 -16.68 -1.33 -10.10
N TYR A 26 -16.44 -2.64 -10.14
CA TYR A 26 -15.16 -3.22 -10.59
C TYR A 26 -15.23 -3.70 -12.06
N GLY A 27 -16.31 -3.40 -12.77
CA GLY A 27 -16.57 -3.83 -14.14
C GLY A 27 -17.08 -5.28 -14.23
N GLU A 28 -17.41 -5.70 -15.45
CA GLU A 28 -17.83 -7.07 -15.71
C GLU A 28 -16.65 -8.03 -15.60
N THR A 29 -16.61 -8.82 -14.52
CA THR A 29 -15.61 -9.88 -14.35
C THR A 29 -16.16 -11.19 -14.86
N SER A 30 -15.61 -11.67 -15.97
CA SER A 30 -15.90 -13.04 -16.42
C SER A 30 -14.96 -14.01 -15.71
N PHE A 31 -15.53 -14.95 -14.95
CA PHE A 31 -14.77 -16.06 -14.35
C PHE A 31 -14.24 -17.04 -15.40
N LEU A 32 -14.79 -17.02 -16.61
CA LEU A 32 -14.40 -17.92 -17.71
C LEU A 32 -13.14 -17.42 -18.42
N VAL A 33 -12.93 -16.10 -18.47
CA VAL A 33 -11.69 -15.51 -19.00
C VAL A 33 -10.62 -15.53 -17.91
N ARG A 34 -9.66 -16.43 -18.03
CA ARG A 34 -8.62 -16.61 -17.03
C ARG A 34 -7.54 -15.55 -17.15
N ARG A 35 -7.16 -14.95 -16.01
CA ARG A 35 -6.07 -13.94 -15.91
C ARG A 35 -4.68 -14.58 -15.89
N ALA A 36 -4.60 -15.87 -15.55
CA ALA A 36 -3.40 -16.68 -15.55
C ALA A 36 -3.75 -18.16 -15.71
N SER A 37 -2.75 -19.03 -15.92
CA SER A 37 -2.93 -20.48 -16.01
C SER A 37 -3.55 -21.04 -14.72
N PHE A 38 -4.66 -21.75 -14.84
CA PHE A 38 -5.37 -22.28 -13.67
C PHE A 38 -4.53 -23.27 -12.86
N PHE A 39 -3.92 -24.25 -13.53
CA PHE A 39 -3.13 -25.28 -12.84
C PHE A 39 -1.72 -24.83 -12.53
N GLY A 40 -1.05 -24.09 -13.44
CA GLY A 40 0.32 -23.63 -13.26
C GLY A 40 0.41 -22.51 -12.24
N ASP A 41 -0.21 -21.37 -12.55
CA ASP A 41 -0.06 -20.16 -11.74
C ASP A 41 -1.02 -20.14 -10.54
N GLN A 42 -2.31 -20.36 -10.76
CA GLN A 42 -3.30 -20.15 -9.71
C GLN A 42 -3.32 -21.26 -8.66
N ILE A 43 -3.23 -22.52 -9.07
CA ILE A 43 -3.09 -23.63 -8.11
C ILE A 43 -1.64 -23.81 -7.72
N GLY A 44 -0.75 -24.00 -8.69
CA GLY A 44 0.64 -24.40 -8.44
C GLY A 44 1.44 -23.31 -7.74
N PHE A 45 1.51 -22.11 -8.33
CA PHE A 45 2.30 -21.02 -7.78
C PHE A 45 1.59 -20.33 -6.59
N HIS A 46 0.34 -19.90 -6.72
CA HIS A 46 -0.33 -19.17 -5.63
C HIS A 46 -0.83 -20.11 -4.52
N PHE A 47 -1.81 -20.96 -4.80
CA PHE A 47 -2.49 -21.72 -3.73
C PHE A 47 -1.55 -22.69 -2.99
N LEU A 48 -0.72 -23.47 -3.69
CA LEU A 48 0.18 -24.41 -3.01
C LEU A 48 1.30 -23.68 -2.24
N ARG A 49 1.80 -22.57 -2.73
CA ARG A 49 2.72 -21.72 -1.97
C ARG A 49 2.05 -21.18 -0.72
N TYR A 50 0.84 -20.60 -0.83
CA TYR A 50 0.07 -20.12 0.31
C TYR A 50 -0.22 -21.23 1.33
N PHE A 51 -0.55 -22.42 0.85
CA PHE A 51 -0.72 -23.58 1.73
C PHE A 51 0.58 -23.95 2.47
N GLY A 52 1.71 -23.94 1.78
CA GLY A 52 3.02 -24.28 2.35
C GLY A 52 3.45 -23.37 3.50
N ILE A 53 3.34 -22.05 3.30
CA ILE A 53 3.78 -21.06 4.30
C ILE A 53 2.97 -21.09 5.61
N GLN A 54 1.77 -21.67 5.61
CA GLN A 54 0.96 -21.79 6.84
C GLN A 54 1.57 -22.74 7.87
N TRP A 55 2.37 -23.71 7.46
CA TRP A 55 2.80 -24.80 8.31
C TRP A 55 4.26 -24.72 8.77
N PHE A 56 5.12 -24.11 7.96
CA PHE A 56 6.55 -24.04 8.27
C PHE A 56 7.18 -22.74 7.72
N ASN A 57 7.92 -22.06 8.58
CA ASN A 57 8.79 -20.96 8.15
C ASN A 57 10.09 -21.55 7.61
N THR A 58 10.15 -21.79 6.30
CA THR A 58 11.32 -22.39 5.64
C THR A 58 12.55 -21.47 5.66
N GLU A 59 12.35 -20.16 5.67
CA GLU A 59 13.41 -19.17 5.78
C GLU A 59 14.05 -19.22 7.17
N TRP A 60 13.25 -19.22 8.23
CA TRP A 60 13.74 -19.37 9.59
C TRP A 60 14.54 -20.67 9.77
N ILE A 61 14.05 -21.79 9.20
CA ILE A 61 14.72 -23.08 9.23
C ILE A 61 16.08 -23.01 8.52
N HIS A 62 16.11 -22.42 7.33
CA HIS A 62 17.35 -22.24 6.56
C HIS A 62 18.36 -21.38 7.32
N ASN A 63 17.92 -20.25 7.82
CA ASN A 63 18.79 -19.30 8.52
C ASN A 63 19.30 -19.82 9.86
N THR A 64 18.47 -20.59 10.59
CA THR A 64 18.79 -21.08 11.94
C THR A 64 19.49 -22.43 11.89
N LEU A 65 18.96 -23.38 11.11
CA LEU A 65 19.45 -24.76 11.10
C LEU A 65 20.37 -25.07 9.93
N LYS A 66 20.56 -24.11 8.99
CA LYS A 66 21.37 -24.28 7.77
C LYS A 66 20.93 -25.44 6.85
N ILE A 67 19.65 -25.85 6.98
CA ILE A 67 19.07 -26.88 6.12
C ILE A 67 18.54 -26.21 4.85
N PRO A 68 18.77 -26.80 3.64
CA PRO A 68 18.23 -26.23 2.40
C PRO A 68 16.71 -26.08 2.46
N ALA A 69 16.21 -24.87 2.20
CA ALA A 69 14.78 -24.54 2.30
C ALA A 69 13.90 -25.47 1.44
N GLY A 70 14.33 -25.82 0.23
CA GLY A 70 13.59 -26.73 -0.66
C GLY A 70 13.44 -28.16 -0.10
N LEU A 71 14.46 -28.69 0.59
CA LEU A 71 14.38 -29.99 1.24
C LEU A 71 13.37 -29.97 2.40
N MET A 72 13.43 -28.94 3.24
CA MET A 72 12.49 -28.80 4.36
C MET A 72 11.07 -28.59 3.90
N SER A 73 10.87 -27.77 2.86
CA SER A 73 9.53 -27.59 2.25
C SER A 73 8.96 -28.91 1.74
N GLY A 74 9.77 -29.74 1.10
CA GLY A 74 9.36 -31.06 0.62
C GLY A 74 8.98 -32.01 1.76
N ILE A 75 9.80 -32.11 2.81
CA ILE A 75 9.51 -32.91 4.01
C ILE A 75 8.22 -32.43 4.69
N ALA A 76 8.10 -31.12 4.89
CA ALA A 76 6.92 -30.52 5.48
C ALA A 76 5.66 -30.83 4.67
N ALA A 77 5.70 -30.67 3.36
CA ALA A 77 4.57 -30.97 2.48
C ALA A 77 4.13 -32.45 2.60
N VAL A 78 5.07 -33.38 2.65
CA VAL A 78 4.77 -34.81 2.80
C VAL A 78 4.12 -35.10 4.17
N ILE A 79 4.68 -34.60 5.26
CA ILE A 79 4.13 -34.82 6.63
C ILE A 79 2.74 -34.20 6.76
N ILE A 80 2.57 -32.94 6.40
CA ILE A 80 1.30 -32.21 6.55
C ILE A 80 0.22 -32.80 5.65
N SER A 81 0.54 -33.09 4.39
CA SER A 81 -0.41 -33.70 3.47
C SER A 81 -0.74 -35.11 3.88
N GLY A 82 0.25 -35.92 4.31
CA GLY A 82 0.08 -37.28 4.77
C GLY A 82 -0.82 -37.37 5.99
N LEU A 83 -0.55 -36.56 7.02
CA LEU A 83 -1.40 -36.53 8.25
C LEU A 83 -2.83 -36.07 7.92
N GLY A 84 -2.98 -35.05 7.08
CA GLY A 84 -4.29 -34.56 6.65
C GLY A 84 -5.09 -35.63 5.90
N LEU A 85 -4.46 -36.35 4.96
CA LEU A 85 -5.11 -37.44 4.22
C LEU A 85 -5.48 -38.64 5.11
N VAL A 86 -4.61 -39.05 6.06
CA VAL A 86 -4.91 -40.07 7.06
C VAL A 86 -6.11 -39.61 7.90
N GLY A 87 -6.14 -38.36 8.33
CA GLY A 87 -7.25 -37.78 9.08
C GLY A 87 -8.56 -37.77 8.30
N ALA A 88 -8.51 -37.36 7.03
CA ALA A 88 -9.66 -37.37 6.13
C ALA A 88 -10.22 -38.82 5.96
N TRP A 89 -9.33 -39.79 5.72
CA TRP A 89 -9.71 -41.19 5.58
C TRP A 89 -10.33 -41.71 6.86
N PHE A 90 -9.74 -41.43 8.01
CA PHE A 90 -10.25 -41.86 9.31
C PHE A 90 -11.59 -41.21 9.65
N HIS A 91 -11.73 -39.89 9.40
CA HIS A 91 -12.98 -39.13 9.53
C HIS A 91 -14.12 -39.74 8.69
N ASN A 92 -13.83 -40.08 7.43
CA ASN A 92 -14.81 -40.77 6.56
C ASN A 92 -15.26 -42.14 7.12
N LYS A 93 -14.35 -42.89 7.77
CA LYS A 93 -14.66 -44.13 8.43
C LYS A 93 -15.51 -43.95 9.67
N MET A 94 -15.26 -42.92 10.45
CA MET A 94 -16.00 -42.64 11.69
C MET A 94 -17.41 -42.10 11.39
N ASN A 95 -17.53 -41.11 10.52
CA ASN A 95 -18.80 -40.47 10.20
C ASN A 95 -18.80 -39.88 8.76
N ARG A 96 -19.44 -40.61 7.84
CA ARG A 96 -19.52 -40.24 6.43
C ARG A 96 -20.29 -38.95 6.18
N HIS A 97 -21.28 -38.61 7.01
CA HIS A 97 -22.05 -37.37 6.82
C HIS A 97 -21.23 -36.14 7.18
N SER A 98 -20.60 -36.19 8.34
CA SER A 98 -19.69 -35.12 8.77
C SER A 98 -18.50 -34.97 7.82
N PHE A 99 -17.91 -36.07 7.36
CA PHE A 99 -16.84 -36.05 6.36
C PHE A 99 -17.26 -35.35 5.05
N ARG A 100 -18.45 -35.70 4.52
CA ARG A 100 -18.95 -35.06 3.29
C ARG A 100 -19.15 -33.58 3.46
N TYR A 101 -19.67 -33.13 4.61
CA TYR A 101 -19.78 -31.70 4.94
C TYR A 101 -18.41 -31.02 4.95
N PHE A 102 -17.44 -31.59 5.67
CA PHE A 102 -16.07 -31.08 5.70
C PHE A 102 -15.43 -31.03 4.32
N LEU A 103 -15.54 -32.07 3.54
CA LEU A 103 -15.00 -32.16 2.20
C LEU A 103 -15.62 -31.08 1.30
N SER A 104 -16.95 -30.87 1.38
CA SER A 104 -17.60 -29.84 0.60
C SER A 104 -17.12 -28.42 0.96
N VAL A 105 -16.93 -28.14 2.25
CA VAL A 105 -16.37 -26.85 2.71
C VAL A 105 -14.93 -26.67 2.18
N ILE A 106 -14.09 -27.70 2.28
CA ILE A 106 -12.72 -27.64 1.75
C ILE A 106 -12.72 -27.38 0.25
N ILE A 107 -13.52 -28.11 -0.54
CA ILE A 107 -13.60 -27.91 -2.00
C ILE A 107 -14.05 -26.48 -2.33
N LEU A 108 -15.08 -25.99 -1.64
CA LEU A 108 -15.60 -24.62 -1.86
C LEU A 108 -14.55 -23.55 -1.52
N THR A 109 -13.82 -23.73 -0.43
CA THR A 109 -12.84 -22.75 0.05
C THR A 109 -11.43 -22.95 -0.51
N THR A 110 -11.21 -23.95 -1.37
CA THR A 110 -9.96 -24.18 -2.13
C THR A 110 -10.21 -24.07 -3.62
N VAL A 111 -10.55 -25.14 -4.29
CA VAL A 111 -10.66 -25.22 -5.77
C VAL A 111 -11.65 -24.20 -6.32
N VAL A 112 -12.84 -24.10 -5.72
CA VAL A 112 -13.85 -23.12 -6.14
C VAL A 112 -13.39 -21.70 -5.85
N MET A 113 -12.74 -21.47 -4.68
CA MET A 113 -12.20 -20.15 -4.34
C MET A 113 -11.09 -19.73 -5.31
N VAL A 114 -10.13 -20.62 -5.64
CA VAL A 114 -9.09 -20.34 -6.66
C VAL A 114 -9.73 -19.99 -8.00
N PHE A 115 -10.79 -20.73 -8.38
CA PHE A 115 -11.53 -20.46 -9.63
C PHE A 115 -12.18 -19.08 -9.61
N VAL A 116 -12.89 -18.73 -8.55
CA VAL A 116 -13.62 -17.46 -8.39
C VAL A 116 -12.66 -16.26 -8.25
N MET A 117 -11.58 -16.41 -7.47
CA MET A 117 -10.59 -15.33 -7.28
C MET A 117 -9.87 -14.97 -8.57
N ASN A 118 -9.66 -15.94 -9.47
CA ASN A 118 -9.06 -15.71 -10.77
C ASN A 118 -7.76 -14.84 -10.68
N LEU A 119 -6.85 -15.23 -9.78
CA LEU A 119 -5.62 -14.49 -9.53
C LEU A 119 -4.78 -14.36 -10.80
N SER A 120 -4.11 -13.23 -10.97
CA SER A 120 -3.15 -13.03 -12.08
C SER A 120 -1.79 -13.66 -11.72
N ASP A 121 -0.93 -13.82 -12.72
CA ASP A 121 0.46 -14.24 -12.53
C ASP A 121 1.29 -13.22 -11.71
N LYS A 122 0.88 -11.95 -11.76
CA LYS A 122 1.55 -10.82 -11.10
C LYS A 122 0.63 -10.13 -10.09
N GLU A 123 0.26 -10.85 -9.02
CA GLU A 123 -0.48 -10.22 -7.93
C GLU A 123 0.41 -9.25 -7.15
N VAL A 124 -0.13 -8.08 -6.85
CA VAL A 124 0.59 -7.01 -6.11
C VAL A 124 0.90 -7.42 -4.66
N ARG A 125 0.06 -8.30 -4.08
CA ARG A 125 0.20 -8.79 -2.71
C ARG A 125 -0.30 -10.22 -2.59
N ASP A 126 0.17 -10.94 -1.58
CA ASP A 126 -0.33 -12.28 -1.25
C ASP A 126 -1.81 -12.26 -0.86
N ARG A 127 -2.56 -13.24 -1.36
CA ARG A 127 -4.00 -13.38 -1.17
C ARG A 127 -4.35 -14.63 -0.33
N ASP A 128 -3.44 -15.09 0.49
CA ASP A 128 -3.56 -16.31 1.30
C ASP A 128 -4.72 -16.27 2.29
N TYR A 129 -5.09 -15.10 2.78
CA TYR A 129 -6.19 -14.91 3.73
C TYR A 129 -7.57 -15.33 3.18
N PHE A 130 -7.75 -15.44 1.87
CA PHE A 130 -8.98 -16.00 1.30
C PHE A 130 -9.14 -17.49 1.54
N PHE A 131 -8.06 -18.19 1.85
CA PHE A 131 -8.03 -19.64 2.05
C PHE A 131 -7.99 -20.06 3.53
N VAL A 132 -8.07 -19.11 4.47
CA VAL A 132 -7.93 -19.37 5.91
C VAL A 132 -8.91 -20.44 6.42
N VAL A 133 -10.13 -20.47 5.89
CA VAL A 133 -11.13 -21.50 6.26
C VAL A 133 -10.65 -22.90 5.82
N ALA A 134 -10.10 -23.01 4.60
CA ALA A 134 -9.54 -24.28 4.12
C ALA A 134 -8.38 -24.77 4.99
N TYR A 135 -7.48 -23.86 5.39
CA TYR A 135 -6.35 -24.20 6.26
C TYR A 135 -6.81 -24.66 7.63
N ASN A 136 -7.81 -24.00 8.22
CA ASN A 136 -8.40 -24.42 9.49
C ASN A 136 -9.04 -25.83 9.39
N MET A 137 -9.79 -26.11 8.33
CA MET A 137 -10.38 -27.43 8.09
C MET A 137 -9.28 -28.49 7.90
N TRP A 138 -8.21 -28.16 7.16
CA TRP A 138 -7.08 -29.07 6.98
C TRP A 138 -6.35 -29.34 8.29
N ALA A 139 -6.17 -28.32 9.16
CA ALA A 139 -5.58 -28.50 10.49
C ALA A 139 -6.37 -29.46 11.37
N ILE A 140 -7.71 -29.42 11.28
CA ILE A 140 -8.57 -30.41 11.98
C ILE A 140 -8.28 -31.82 11.47
N TRP A 141 -8.15 -32.05 10.16
CA TRP A 141 -7.78 -33.34 9.61
C TRP A 141 -6.37 -33.80 10.02
N ILE A 142 -5.40 -32.87 10.09
CA ILE A 142 -4.07 -33.20 10.65
C ILE A 142 -4.20 -33.71 12.09
N GLY A 143 -5.00 -33.05 12.93
CA GLY A 143 -5.25 -33.47 14.31
C GLY A 143 -5.93 -34.85 14.40
N ILE A 144 -6.96 -35.09 13.57
CA ILE A 144 -7.62 -36.41 13.49
C ILE A 144 -6.63 -37.48 13.01
N GLY A 145 -5.78 -37.18 12.03
CA GLY A 145 -4.75 -38.09 11.53
C GLY A 145 -3.72 -38.44 12.59
N ALA A 146 -3.25 -37.46 13.34
CA ALA A 146 -2.33 -37.65 14.46
C ALA A 146 -2.96 -38.57 15.53
N LEU A 147 -4.22 -38.33 15.92
CA LEU A 147 -4.95 -39.18 16.86
C LEU A 147 -5.13 -40.60 16.32
N ALA A 148 -5.47 -40.75 15.03
CA ALA A 148 -5.60 -42.07 14.41
C ALA A 148 -4.30 -42.86 14.48
N LEU A 149 -3.15 -42.23 14.17
CA LEU A 149 -1.84 -42.90 14.27
C LEU A 149 -1.51 -43.32 15.70
N VAL A 150 -1.79 -42.47 16.68
CA VAL A 150 -1.60 -42.82 18.11
C VAL A 150 -2.48 -44.01 18.53
N HIS A 151 -3.71 -44.10 18.02
CA HIS A 151 -4.63 -45.22 18.33
C HIS A 151 -4.19 -46.54 17.72
N LEU A 152 -3.41 -46.56 16.65
CA LEU A 152 -2.88 -47.77 16.04
C LEU A 152 -1.87 -48.49 16.93
N LEU A 153 -1.22 -47.80 17.85
CA LEU A 153 -0.25 -48.41 18.77
C LEU A 153 -0.94 -49.11 19.92
N SER A 154 -0.46 -50.30 20.30
CA SER A 154 -1.03 -51.09 21.38
C SER A 154 -0.51 -50.67 22.76
N SER A 155 0.78 -50.31 22.88
CA SER A 155 1.40 -49.99 24.16
C SER A 155 1.11 -48.55 24.59
N LYS A 156 0.82 -48.36 25.88
CA LYS A 156 0.61 -47.04 26.49
C LYS A 156 1.86 -46.13 26.32
N ALA A 157 3.05 -46.69 26.52
CA ALA A 157 4.31 -45.96 26.36
C ALA A 157 4.51 -45.53 24.91
N GLY A 158 4.23 -46.38 23.94
CA GLY A 158 4.30 -46.03 22.51
C GLY A 158 3.32 -44.93 22.12
N LYS A 159 2.09 -44.99 22.63
CA LYS A 159 1.08 -43.92 22.42
C LYS A 159 1.58 -42.57 22.94
N LEU A 160 2.13 -42.56 24.14
CA LEU A 160 2.63 -41.34 24.77
C LEU A 160 3.85 -40.80 24.01
N ALA A 161 4.78 -41.66 23.61
CA ALA A 161 5.95 -41.29 22.84
C ALA A 161 5.58 -40.70 21.47
N LEU A 162 4.67 -41.35 20.72
CA LEU A 162 4.21 -40.84 19.43
C LEU A 162 3.43 -39.53 19.58
N ALA A 163 2.58 -39.41 20.59
CA ALA A 163 1.87 -38.15 20.87
C ALA A 163 2.86 -36.99 21.15
N ALA A 164 3.89 -37.25 21.95
CA ALA A 164 4.94 -36.25 22.22
C ALA A 164 5.69 -35.84 20.94
N ILE A 165 6.02 -36.80 20.08
CA ILE A 165 6.67 -36.52 18.78
C ILE A 165 5.75 -35.66 17.89
N LEU A 166 4.47 -36.01 17.79
CA LEU A 166 3.51 -35.26 16.97
C LEU A 166 3.25 -33.85 17.49
N LEU A 167 3.36 -33.61 18.81
CA LEU A 167 3.28 -32.27 19.41
C LEU A 167 4.47 -31.40 19.08
N ILE A 168 5.59 -31.96 18.61
CA ILE A 168 6.70 -31.13 18.11
C ILE A 168 6.27 -30.32 16.92
N LEU A 169 5.41 -30.80 16.02
CA LEU A 169 4.97 -30.08 14.82
C LEU A 169 4.31 -28.74 15.14
N PRO A 170 3.22 -28.65 15.90
CA PRO A 170 2.59 -27.38 16.22
C PRO A 170 3.50 -26.49 17.08
N THR A 171 4.29 -27.06 18.00
CA THR A 171 5.25 -26.28 18.82
C THR A 171 6.33 -25.66 17.95
N PHE A 172 6.89 -26.44 17.03
CA PHE A 172 7.90 -25.95 16.09
C PHE A 172 7.34 -24.85 15.19
N ASN A 173 6.11 -25.05 14.64
CA ASN A 173 5.46 -24.01 13.85
C ASN A 173 5.25 -22.72 14.66
N MET A 174 4.77 -22.81 15.89
CA MET A 174 4.59 -21.68 16.79
C MET A 174 5.90 -20.92 17.01
N VAL A 175 7.00 -21.62 17.32
CA VAL A 175 8.30 -20.99 17.58
C VAL A 175 8.88 -20.34 16.33
N SER A 176 8.86 -21.05 15.19
CA SER A 176 9.44 -20.55 13.94
C SER A 176 8.66 -19.37 13.34
N GLN A 177 7.34 -19.31 13.61
CA GLN A 177 6.47 -18.26 13.10
C GLN A 177 6.29 -17.11 14.10
N TYR A 178 6.78 -17.23 15.34
CA TYR A 178 6.49 -16.27 16.39
C TYR A 178 6.90 -14.84 16.00
N LYS A 179 8.14 -14.64 15.53
CA LYS A 179 8.65 -13.31 15.14
C LYS A 179 7.81 -12.68 14.02
N VAL A 180 7.36 -13.48 13.05
CA VAL A 180 6.56 -13.01 11.91
C VAL A 180 5.16 -12.54 12.34
N HIS A 181 4.61 -13.13 13.42
CA HIS A 181 3.28 -12.82 13.91
C HIS A 181 3.24 -11.92 15.14
N ASP A 182 4.39 -11.62 15.74
CA ASP A 182 4.46 -10.70 16.86
C ASP A 182 4.22 -9.26 16.39
N ARG A 183 3.08 -8.69 16.77
CA ARG A 183 2.68 -7.32 16.47
C ARG A 183 2.76 -6.39 17.69
N SER A 184 3.35 -6.86 18.79
CA SER A 184 3.38 -6.13 20.07
C SER A 184 4.12 -4.79 20.01
N LYS A 185 5.06 -4.66 19.05
CA LYS A 185 5.86 -3.45 18.83
C LYS A 185 5.68 -2.87 17.43
N GLU A 186 4.68 -3.31 16.69
CA GLU A 186 4.45 -2.88 15.30
C GLU A 186 3.62 -1.60 15.27
N TYR A 187 4.24 -0.48 14.93
CA TYR A 187 3.61 0.84 14.75
C TYR A 187 3.74 1.38 13.32
N ILE A 188 4.23 0.58 12.36
CA ILE A 188 4.58 1.04 11.00
C ILE A 188 3.39 1.71 10.33
N ALA A 189 2.23 1.04 10.32
CA ALA A 189 1.03 1.57 9.67
C ALA A 189 0.54 2.85 10.37
N LEU A 190 0.57 2.90 11.71
CA LEU A 190 0.17 4.07 12.47
C LEU A 190 1.12 5.25 12.21
N ASP A 191 2.44 5.04 12.35
CA ASP A 191 3.43 6.09 12.11
C ASP A 191 3.37 6.61 10.69
N TYR A 192 3.16 5.72 9.72
CA TYR A 192 2.98 6.09 8.32
C TYR A 192 1.80 7.05 8.14
N GLY A 193 0.63 6.71 8.65
CA GLY A 193 -0.56 7.57 8.59
C GLY A 193 -0.37 8.91 9.32
N VAL A 194 0.21 8.87 10.52
CA VAL A 194 0.49 10.06 11.34
C VAL A 194 1.51 10.98 10.64
N ASN A 195 2.57 10.42 10.06
CA ASN A 195 3.60 11.18 9.37
C ASN A 195 3.04 11.90 8.13
N PHE A 196 2.22 11.22 7.33
CA PHE A 196 1.53 11.88 6.23
C PHE A 196 0.67 13.04 6.70
N LEU A 197 -0.25 12.78 7.64
CA LEU A 197 -1.19 13.78 8.11
C LEU A 197 -0.49 15.00 8.73
N ASN A 198 0.55 14.78 9.52
CA ASN A 198 1.29 15.85 10.19
C ASN A 198 2.18 16.66 9.25
N SER A 199 2.56 16.13 8.09
CA SER A 199 3.35 16.87 7.10
C SER A 199 2.52 17.86 6.28
N LEU A 200 1.18 17.77 6.35
CA LEU A 200 0.28 18.59 5.57
C LEU A 200 -0.09 19.90 6.26
N GLU A 201 -0.31 20.94 5.47
CA GLU A 201 -0.87 22.20 5.95
C GLU A 201 -2.34 22.06 6.39
N GLU A 202 -2.85 23.07 7.10
CA GLU A 202 -4.23 23.10 7.59
C GLU A 202 -5.24 22.99 6.45
N ASN A 203 -6.28 22.19 6.63
CA ASN A 203 -7.36 21.97 5.66
C ASN A 203 -6.91 21.41 4.29
N ALA A 204 -5.75 20.78 4.20
CA ALA A 204 -5.25 20.25 2.94
C ALA A 204 -6.12 19.14 2.35
N ILE A 205 -6.01 18.97 1.01
CA ILE A 205 -6.49 17.80 0.28
C ILE A 205 -5.25 17.01 -0.15
N ILE A 206 -5.21 15.70 0.16
CA ILE A 206 -4.15 14.81 -0.29
C ILE A 206 -4.71 13.70 -1.16
N PHE A 207 -4.13 13.51 -2.35
CA PHE A 207 -4.38 12.36 -3.19
C PHE A 207 -3.49 11.19 -2.78
N THR A 208 -4.10 10.02 -2.58
CA THR A 208 -3.43 8.77 -2.24
C THR A 208 -3.70 7.73 -3.31
N ASN A 209 -2.75 6.80 -3.54
CA ASN A 209 -2.82 5.87 -4.68
C ASN A 209 -3.85 4.74 -4.47
N GLY A 210 -3.79 4.07 -3.32
CA GLY A 210 -4.62 2.89 -3.05
C GLY A 210 -4.84 2.63 -1.55
N ASP A 211 -5.18 1.38 -1.22
CA ASP A 211 -5.55 0.99 0.14
C ASP A 211 -4.39 1.16 1.13
N ASN A 212 -3.19 0.76 0.72
CA ASN A 212 -2.03 0.67 1.62
C ASN A 212 -1.56 2.04 2.14
N ASP A 213 -1.74 3.08 1.36
CA ASP A 213 -1.38 4.45 1.76
C ASP A 213 -2.58 5.27 2.24
N THR A 214 -3.81 4.84 1.95
CA THR A 214 -5.04 5.53 2.38
C THR A 214 -5.51 5.09 3.76
N PHE A 215 -5.59 3.77 4.01
CA PHE A 215 -6.18 3.24 5.24
C PHE A 215 -5.42 3.63 6.51
N PRO A 216 -4.09 3.71 6.53
CA PRO A 216 -3.37 4.26 7.68
C PRO A 216 -3.77 5.70 8.03
N LEU A 217 -4.00 6.55 7.02
CA LEU A 217 -4.46 7.92 7.24
C LEU A 217 -5.88 7.95 7.80
N TRP A 218 -6.79 7.18 7.22
CA TRP A 218 -8.16 7.07 7.73
C TRP A 218 -8.23 6.50 9.13
N TYR A 219 -7.37 5.50 9.46
CA TYR A 219 -7.27 4.97 10.82
C TYR A 219 -6.86 6.08 11.80
N ALA A 220 -5.78 6.81 11.50
CA ALA A 220 -5.28 7.88 12.37
C ALA A 220 -6.31 9.02 12.55
N GLN A 221 -7.18 9.27 11.56
CA GLN A 221 -8.28 10.23 11.68
C GLN A 221 -9.49 9.68 12.43
N ALA A 222 -9.80 8.39 12.27
CA ALA A 222 -11.00 7.78 12.81
C ALA A 222 -10.88 7.40 14.29
N VAL A 223 -9.72 6.90 14.69
CA VAL A 223 -9.50 6.28 16.00
C VAL A 223 -8.71 7.21 16.92
N ASN A 224 -9.19 7.38 18.15
CA ASN A 224 -8.42 8.04 19.20
C ASN A 224 -7.34 7.06 19.72
N ASP A 225 -6.24 6.96 19.01
CA ASP A 225 -5.11 6.12 19.37
C ASP A 225 -4.13 6.91 20.25
N PRO A 226 -3.78 6.43 21.47
CA PRO A 226 -2.87 7.14 22.38
C PRO A 226 -1.44 7.28 21.83
N HIS A 227 -1.08 6.48 20.82
CA HIS A 227 0.21 6.53 20.14
C HIS A 227 0.23 7.45 18.92
N ALA A 228 -0.93 7.95 18.46
CA ALA A 228 -1.04 8.91 17.37
C ALA A 228 -0.79 10.33 17.89
N THR A 229 0.42 10.84 17.70
CA THR A 229 0.79 12.19 18.17
C THR A 229 0.58 13.23 17.07
N GLN A 230 -0.21 14.26 17.34
CA GLN A 230 -0.36 15.39 16.43
C GLN A 230 0.72 16.44 16.69
N THR A 231 1.45 16.83 15.62
CA THR A 231 2.37 17.96 15.65
C THR A 231 1.64 19.30 15.47
N PRO A 232 2.28 20.46 15.78
CA PRO A 232 1.70 21.76 15.48
C PRO A 232 1.32 21.89 14.00
N VAL A 233 0.08 22.33 13.76
CA VAL A 233 -0.46 22.45 12.40
C VAL A 233 0.13 23.66 11.71
N LEU A 234 0.65 23.46 10.49
CA LEU A 234 1.20 24.52 9.68
C LEU A 234 0.09 25.16 8.82
N LYS A 235 0.13 26.48 8.72
CA LYS A 235 -0.79 27.24 7.87
C LYS A 235 -0.14 27.51 6.53
N GLY A 236 -0.87 27.32 5.44
CA GLY A 236 -0.47 27.71 4.12
C GLY A 236 -0.40 29.25 4.02
N THR A 237 0.67 29.77 3.41
CA THR A 237 0.86 31.20 3.21
C THR A 237 0.26 31.70 1.89
N ASP A 238 -0.06 30.79 0.98
CA ASP A 238 -0.60 31.01 -0.37
C ASP A 238 -2.03 30.46 -0.52
N VAL A 239 -2.80 30.52 0.56
CA VAL A 239 -4.19 30.06 0.63
C VAL A 239 -5.11 31.25 0.89
N PHE A 240 -6.08 31.42 0.02
CA PHE A 240 -7.05 32.52 0.00
C PHE A 240 -8.47 31.94 0.00
N PRO A 241 -8.98 31.48 1.15
CA PRO A 241 -10.30 30.82 1.24
C PRO A 241 -11.40 31.78 0.83
N THR A 242 -12.30 31.36 -0.03
CA THR A 242 -13.54 32.06 -0.37
C THR A 242 -14.61 31.81 0.70
N THR A 243 -15.68 32.59 0.66
CA THR A 243 -16.85 32.38 1.56
C THR A 243 -17.41 30.98 1.35
N GLU A 244 -17.50 30.53 0.12
CA GLU A 244 -18.01 29.18 -0.25
C GLU A 244 -17.10 28.07 0.30
N SER A 245 -15.79 28.14 0.04
CA SER A 245 -14.83 27.13 0.53
C SER A 245 -14.81 27.08 2.06
N SER A 246 -14.86 28.23 2.72
CA SER A 246 -14.91 28.32 4.19
C SER A 246 -16.19 27.68 4.76
N ALA A 247 -17.33 27.92 4.12
CA ALA A 247 -18.60 27.30 4.52
C ALA A 247 -18.60 25.78 4.29
N ALA A 248 -18.02 25.32 3.15
CA ALA A 248 -17.90 23.90 2.85
C ALA A 248 -16.98 23.19 3.88
N ILE A 249 -15.84 23.78 4.23
CA ILE A 249 -14.92 23.26 5.24
C ILE A 249 -15.60 23.20 6.62
N ALA A 250 -16.30 24.26 7.03
CA ALA A 250 -17.00 24.30 8.33
C ALA A 250 -18.09 23.22 8.43
N LYS A 251 -18.87 23.03 7.35
CA LYS A 251 -19.87 21.94 7.25
C LYS A 251 -19.21 20.58 7.37
N ALA A 252 -18.12 20.36 6.63
CA ALA A 252 -17.36 19.12 6.67
C ALA A 252 -16.79 18.83 8.06
N MET A 253 -16.21 19.83 8.73
CA MET A 253 -15.69 19.67 10.09
C MET A 253 -16.76 19.30 11.09
N THR A 254 -17.96 19.86 10.97
CA THR A 254 -19.12 19.48 11.79
C THR A 254 -19.48 18.02 11.60
N TYR A 255 -19.49 17.55 10.36
CA TYR A 255 -19.75 16.14 10.03
C TYR A 255 -18.62 15.22 10.54
N LYS A 256 -17.35 15.54 10.21
CA LYS A 256 -16.17 14.79 10.63
C LYS A 256 -16.09 14.63 12.16
N ASN A 257 -16.32 15.69 12.92
CA ASN A 257 -16.27 15.66 14.38
C ASN A 257 -17.31 14.72 15.03
N LYS A 258 -18.41 14.44 14.33
CA LYS A 258 -19.40 13.45 14.77
C LYS A 258 -18.85 12.01 14.70
N TYR A 259 -18.10 11.70 13.66
CA TYR A 259 -17.70 10.33 13.34
C TYR A 259 -16.23 10.03 13.67
N LEU A 260 -15.34 11.00 13.48
CA LEU A 260 -13.89 10.80 13.65
C LEU A 260 -13.46 11.24 15.05
N LYS A 261 -12.53 10.48 15.64
CA LYS A 261 -12.05 10.72 17.03
C LYS A 261 -10.53 10.92 17.10
N GLY A 262 -9.82 10.69 15.99
CA GLY A 262 -8.37 10.78 15.91
C GLY A 262 -7.86 12.18 15.58
N ILE A 263 -6.67 12.22 14.95
CA ILE A 263 -5.92 13.45 14.66
C ILE A 263 -6.26 14.00 13.27
N ARG A 264 -5.87 15.25 13.00
CA ARG A 264 -5.87 15.92 11.69
C ARG A 264 -7.16 15.68 10.87
N LYS A 265 -8.30 15.80 11.51
CA LYS A 265 -9.62 15.68 10.86
C LYS A 265 -9.89 16.80 9.84
N ASP A 266 -9.11 17.86 9.89
CA ASP A 266 -9.10 18.96 8.91
C ASP A 266 -8.66 18.50 7.53
N ILE A 267 -7.87 17.45 7.43
CA ILE A 267 -7.36 16.92 6.15
C ILE A 267 -8.45 16.10 5.44
N THR A 268 -8.53 16.28 4.12
CA THR A 268 -9.31 15.42 3.23
C THR A 268 -8.36 14.46 2.52
N VAL A 269 -8.60 13.16 2.68
CA VAL A 269 -7.85 12.09 2.02
C VAL A 269 -8.66 11.62 0.82
N ALA A 270 -8.15 11.85 -0.39
CA ALA A 270 -8.79 11.51 -1.65
C ALA A 270 -8.08 10.34 -2.32
N ASN A 271 -8.65 9.14 -2.21
CA ASN A 271 -8.12 7.92 -2.80
C ASN A 271 -8.36 7.88 -4.31
N LEU A 272 -7.29 7.79 -5.13
CA LEU A 272 -7.35 7.79 -6.59
C LEU A 272 -8.17 6.61 -7.15
N SER A 273 -8.06 5.44 -6.54
CA SER A 273 -8.81 4.25 -6.99
C SER A 273 -10.31 4.45 -6.81
N LEU A 274 -10.74 5.04 -5.70
CA LEU A 274 -12.14 5.31 -5.38
C LEU A 274 -12.72 6.50 -6.16
N LEU A 275 -11.89 7.44 -6.61
CA LEU A 275 -12.32 8.55 -7.48
C LEU A 275 -12.88 8.08 -8.84
N ASN A 276 -12.74 6.81 -9.20
CA ASN A 276 -13.44 6.22 -10.35
C ASN A 276 -14.95 5.96 -10.09
N THR A 277 -15.45 6.25 -8.88
CA THR A 277 -16.81 5.90 -8.48
C THR A 277 -17.65 7.13 -8.10
N PRO A 278 -18.91 7.24 -8.58
CA PRO A 278 -19.77 8.39 -8.28
C PRO A 278 -20.03 8.59 -6.79
N TRP A 279 -20.19 7.50 -6.05
CA TRP A 279 -20.50 7.57 -4.62
C TRP A 279 -19.38 8.22 -3.80
N TYR A 280 -18.12 7.98 -4.19
CA TYR A 280 -16.98 8.52 -3.47
C TYR A 280 -16.77 10.01 -3.78
N ILE A 281 -16.96 10.41 -5.04
CA ILE A 281 -16.91 11.83 -5.42
C ILE A 281 -17.99 12.62 -4.66
N ARG A 282 -19.23 12.07 -4.58
CA ARG A 282 -20.29 12.66 -3.75
C ARG A 282 -19.90 12.76 -2.28
N GLN A 283 -19.27 11.73 -1.73
CA GLN A 283 -18.78 11.78 -0.35
C GLN A 283 -17.78 12.90 -0.12
N LEU A 284 -16.78 13.07 -1.00
CA LEU A 284 -15.81 14.15 -0.90
C LEU A 284 -16.48 15.53 -0.98
N ARG A 285 -17.42 15.71 -1.91
CA ARG A 285 -18.18 16.96 -2.07
C ARG A 285 -19.07 17.25 -0.86
N ASP A 286 -19.88 16.31 -0.44
CA ASP A 286 -20.97 16.53 0.51
C ASP A 286 -20.52 16.48 1.98
N HIS A 287 -19.44 15.70 2.27
CA HIS A 287 -19.02 15.41 3.65
C HIS A 287 -17.56 15.79 3.96
N GLU A 288 -16.73 16.04 2.94
CA GLU A 288 -15.31 16.35 3.10
C GLU A 288 -14.97 17.81 2.72
N GLY A 289 -15.95 18.58 2.26
CA GLY A 289 -15.81 19.99 1.93
C GLY A 289 -14.94 20.25 0.71
N VAL A 290 -14.89 19.30 -0.23
CA VAL A 290 -14.22 19.47 -1.51
C VAL A 290 -15.17 20.14 -2.48
N LEU A 291 -14.75 21.25 -3.09
CA LEU A 291 -15.52 21.90 -4.15
C LEU A 291 -15.41 21.08 -5.43
N PHE A 292 -16.54 20.88 -6.09
CA PHE A 292 -16.68 20.15 -7.35
C PHE A 292 -17.58 20.90 -8.31
N GLY A 293 -17.16 21.04 -9.56
CA GLY A 293 -17.99 21.62 -10.62
C GLY A 293 -19.05 20.66 -11.18
N TRP A 294 -18.99 19.37 -10.82
CA TRP A 294 -19.94 18.36 -11.32
C TRP A 294 -21.18 18.26 -10.45
N ASP A 295 -22.35 18.37 -11.08
CA ASP A 295 -23.64 18.12 -10.48
C ASP A 295 -23.99 16.62 -10.38
N ASP A 296 -25.12 16.28 -9.74
CA ASP A 296 -25.53 14.88 -9.59
C ASP A 296 -25.83 14.20 -10.91
N ALA A 297 -26.37 14.93 -11.91
CA ALA A 297 -26.66 14.38 -13.22
C ALA A 297 -25.38 14.01 -13.99
N GLN A 298 -24.33 14.82 -13.86
CA GLN A 298 -23.01 14.53 -14.40
C GLN A 298 -22.33 13.37 -13.67
N LEU A 299 -22.47 13.30 -12.34
CA LEU A 299 -21.95 12.17 -11.54
C LEU A 299 -22.64 10.85 -11.88
N ASP A 300 -23.91 10.86 -12.27
CA ASP A 300 -24.63 9.65 -12.73
C ASP A 300 -24.18 9.21 -14.12
N ARG A 301 -23.51 10.09 -14.90
CA ARG A 301 -23.05 9.85 -16.27
C ARG A 301 -21.55 10.07 -16.44
N LEU A 302 -20.76 9.67 -15.46
CA LEU A 302 -19.30 9.90 -15.46
C LEU A 302 -18.61 9.42 -16.74
N TYR A 303 -19.08 8.31 -17.32
CA TYR A 303 -18.50 7.74 -18.55
C TYR A 303 -18.81 8.57 -19.82
N GLU A 304 -19.72 9.53 -19.75
CA GLU A 304 -20.07 10.44 -20.85
C GLU A 304 -19.28 11.75 -20.78
N LEU A 305 -18.57 12.01 -19.67
CA LEU A 305 -17.77 13.21 -19.49
C LEU A 305 -16.59 13.23 -20.46
N ARG A 306 -16.31 14.41 -21.00
CA ARG A 306 -15.17 14.63 -21.90
C ARG A 306 -14.05 15.35 -21.18
N VAL A 307 -12.84 14.92 -21.45
CA VAL A 307 -11.63 15.63 -21.01
C VAL A 307 -11.52 16.93 -21.80
N PRO A 308 -11.32 18.10 -21.15
CA PRO A 308 -11.02 19.34 -21.85
C PRO A 308 -9.66 19.24 -22.55
N SER A 309 -9.47 19.96 -23.65
CA SER A 309 -8.17 20.03 -24.33
C SER A 309 -7.14 20.84 -23.56
N ARG A 310 -7.61 21.69 -22.66
CA ARG A 310 -6.78 22.56 -21.81
C ARG A 310 -7.42 22.69 -20.43
N LEU A 311 -6.60 22.70 -19.41
CA LEU A 311 -6.99 22.98 -18.04
C LEU A 311 -6.39 24.29 -17.59
N ASP A 312 -7.23 25.27 -17.24
CA ASP A 312 -6.83 26.53 -16.65
C ASP A 312 -7.12 26.51 -15.16
N VAL A 313 -6.10 26.78 -14.35
CA VAL A 313 -6.19 26.76 -12.88
C VAL A 313 -5.77 28.14 -12.36
N SER A 314 -6.59 28.74 -11.50
CA SER A 314 -6.31 30.05 -10.89
C SER A 314 -6.78 30.09 -9.44
N ALA A 315 -6.03 30.86 -8.63
CA ALA A 315 -6.40 31.14 -7.24
C ALA A 315 -7.10 32.50 -7.15
N GLU A 316 -8.38 32.49 -6.82
CA GLU A 316 -9.12 33.69 -6.55
C GLU A 316 -8.56 34.44 -5.31
N GLY A 317 -8.40 35.75 -5.40
CA GLY A 317 -7.92 36.58 -4.30
C GLY A 317 -6.41 36.62 -4.09
N ALA A 318 -5.64 35.86 -4.86
CA ALA A 318 -4.18 35.94 -4.84
C ALA A 318 -3.66 37.23 -5.43
N ASN A 319 -2.71 37.89 -4.73
CA ASN A 319 -2.03 39.08 -5.23
C ASN A 319 -0.52 38.99 -4.92
N PRO A 320 0.38 38.77 -5.90
CA PRO A 320 0.09 38.69 -7.35
C PRO A 320 -0.78 37.46 -7.71
N PRO A 321 -1.44 37.47 -8.89
CA PRO A 321 -2.25 36.36 -9.36
C PRO A 321 -1.46 35.04 -9.42
N MET A 322 -2.00 33.99 -8.84
CA MET A 322 -1.45 32.62 -8.96
C MET A 322 -2.30 31.84 -9.95
N GLN A 323 -1.73 31.53 -11.11
CA GLN A 323 -2.41 30.79 -12.16
C GLN A 323 -1.42 29.97 -12.98
N PHE A 324 -1.91 28.87 -13.53
CA PHE A 324 -1.18 28.08 -14.53
C PHE A 324 -2.17 27.41 -15.48
N SER A 325 -1.65 26.97 -16.63
CA SER A 325 -2.46 26.28 -17.63
C SER A 325 -1.71 25.06 -18.15
N MET A 326 -2.44 23.99 -18.42
CA MET A 326 -1.91 22.75 -18.95
C MET A 326 -2.67 22.38 -20.23
N GLU A 327 -1.94 22.08 -21.30
CA GLU A 327 -2.49 21.38 -22.46
C GLU A 327 -2.64 19.89 -22.12
N LEU A 328 -3.84 19.36 -22.30
CA LEU A 328 -4.14 17.96 -22.00
C LEU A 328 -4.00 17.14 -23.27
N ASP A 329 -2.99 16.31 -23.29
CA ASP A 329 -2.71 15.43 -24.41
C ASP A 329 -3.58 14.14 -24.33
N ASN A 330 -4.52 14.04 -25.24
CA ASN A 330 -5.38 12.84 -25.39
C ASN A 330 -4.69 11.73 -26.20
N THR A 331 -3.40 11.86 -26.57
CA THR A 331 -2.71 10.80 -27.30
C THR A 331 -2.43 9.59 -26.39
N PRO A 332 -2.58 8.37 -26.91
CA PRO A 332 -2.33 7.16 -26.11
C PRO A 332 -0.88 7.07 -25.68
N LYS A 333 -0.61 7.18 -24.39
CA LYS A 333 0.74 6.98 -23.83
C LYS A 333 0.96 5.50 -23.55
N PHE A 334 1.59 4.79 -24.48
CA PHE A 334 2.28 3.49 -24.37
C PHE A 334 1.55 2.24 -23.83
N ARG A 335 0.27 2.27 -23.47
CA ARG A 335 -0.51 1.07 -23.20
C ARG A 335 -1.67 0.95 -24.20
N PRO A 336 -1.68 -0.05 -25.09
CA PRO A 336 -2.72 -0.21 -26.13
C PRO A 336 -4.16 -0.37 -25.59
N GLN A 337 -4.33 -0.58 -24.29
CA GLN A 337 -5.63 -0.82 -23.64
C GLN A 337 -6.18 0.37 -22.85
N GLU A 338 -5.39 1.43 -22.64
CA GLU A 338 -5.81 2.64 -21.92
C GLU A 338 -5.74 3.85 -22.85
N GLN A 339 -6.73 4.00 -23.72
CA GLN A 339 -6.91 5.22 -24.51
C GLN A 339 -7.61 6.27 -23.66
N GLY A 340 -6.90 7.34 -23.30
CA GLY A 340 -7.46 8.52 -22.65
C GLY A 340 -7.29 8.56 -21.11
N TYR A 341 -7.77 9.65 -20.52
CA TYR A 341 -7.77 9.84 -19.06
C TYR A 341 -8.85 8.98 -18.40
N ARG A 342 -8.54 8.43 -17.22
CA ARG A 342 -9.51 7.73 -16.38
C ARG A 342 -10.46 8.73 -15.71
N ILE A 343 -11.58 8.25 -15.20
CA ILE A 343 -12.53 9.06 -14.41
C ILE A 343 -11.82 9.68 -13.21
N SER A 344 -10.96 8.92 -12.52
CA SER A 344 -10.12 9.43 -11.42
C SER A 344 -9.25 10.60 -11.83
N ASP A 345 -8.66 10.56 -13.03
CA ASP A 345 -7.79 11.62 -13.52
C ASP A 345 -8.58 12.91 -13.76
N MET A 346 -9.76 12.79 -14.38
CA MET A 346 -10.70 13.92 -14.55
C MET A 346 -11.18 14.47 -13.20
N ALA A 347 -11.46 13.61 -12.23
CA ALA A 347 -11.86 14.03 -10.89
C ALA A 347 -10.75 14.79 -10.17
N VAL A 348 -9.50 14.35 -10.30
CA VAL A 348 -8.33 15.08 -9.77
C VAL A 348 -8.20 16.47 -10.42
N MET A 349 -8.33 16.55 -11.74
CA MET A 349 -8.31 17.83 -12.47
C MET A 349 -9.39 18.79 -11.95
N GLN A 350 -10.62 18.29 -11.77
CA GLN A 350 -11.72 19.07 -11.19
C GLN A 350 -11.43 19.51 -9.75
N ILE A 351 -10.92 18.62 -8.90
CA ILE A 351 -10.58 18.98 -7.52
C ILE A 351 -9.51 20.07 -7.52
N ILE A 352 -8.48 19.95 -8.34
CA ILE A 352 -7.42 20.97 -8.41
C ILE A 352 -7.98 22.29 -8.93
N GLN A 353 -8.77 22.27 -10.01
CA GLN A 353 -9.35 23.45 -10.61
C GLN A 353 -10.23 24.23 -9.61
N GLU A 354 -11.09 23.53 -8.88
CA GLU A 354 -12.07 24.16 -7.98
C GLU A 354 -11.49 24.57 -6.61
N ASN A 355 -10.38 23.93 -6.17
CA ASN A 355 -9.86 24.11 -4.82
C ASN A 355 -8.48 24.81 -4.76
N PHE A 356 -7.79 24.99 -5.90
CA PHE A 356 -6.48 25.60 -5.91
C PHE A 356 -6.53 27.04 -5.34
N GLY A 357 -5.58 27.36 -4.47
CA GLY A 357 -5.53 28.61 -3.73
C GLY A 357 -6.58 28.78 -2.62
N LYS A 358 -7.63 27.95 -2.59
CA LYS A 358 -8.64 27.92 -1.52
C LYS A 358 -8.27 26.93 -0.42
N ARG A 359 -7.58 25.85 -0.78
CA ARG A 359 -7.05 24.81 0.10
C ARG A 359 -5.67 24.35 -0.39
N PRO A 360 -4.73 23.97 0.48
CA PRO A 360 -3.49 23.33 0.05
C PRO A 360 -3.80 21.97 -0.59
N ILE A 361 -3.13 21.63 -1.70
CA ILE A 361 -3.34 20.37 -2.43
C ILE A 361 -2.02 19.61 -2.54
N TYR A 362 -2.08 18.32 -2.27
CA TYR A 362 -0.91 17.45 -2.24
C TYR A 362 -1.17 16.13 -2.97
N PHE A 363 -0.11 15.57 -3.53
CA PHE A 363 -0.05 14.16 -3.90
C PHE A 363 0.83 13.40 -2.91
N ALA A 364 0.44 12.18 -2.56
CA ALA A 364 1.33 11.25 -1.89
C ALA A 364 2.43 10.79 -2.86
N VAL A 365 3.65 10.56 -2.37
CA VAL A 365 4.75 10.04 -3.22
C VAL A 365 4.49 8.62 -3.74
N THR A 366 3.48 7.94 -3.21
CA THR A 366 3.00 6.64 -3.66
C THR A 366 2.17 6.69 -4.94
N CYS A 367 1.71 7.88 -5.36
CA CYS A 367 1.02 8.04 -6.62
C CYS A 367 1.99 7.80 -7.78
N GLU A 368 1.63 6.88 -8.69
CA GLU A 368 2.46 6.51 -9.84
C GLU A 368 2.70 7.68 -10.81
N SER A 369 1.73 8.59 -10.88
CA SER A 369 1.76 9.80 -11.71
C SER A 369 0.98 10.90 -10.99
N TYR A 370 1.38 12.13 -11.22
CA TYR A 370 0.64 13.32 -10.77
C TYR A 370 -0.28 13.87 -11.88
N ILE A 371 -0.64 13.02 -12.83
CA ILE A 371 -1.67 13.28 -13.87
C ILE A 371 -1.36 14.53 -14.70
N GLY A 372 -0.07 14.74 -15.04
CA GLY A 372 0.41 15.89 -15.79
C GLY A 372 0.79 17.10 -14.93
N PHE A 373 0.56 17.05 -13.61
CA PHE A 373 0.95 18.13 -12.69
C PHE A 373 2.39 18.02 -12.18
N GLU A 374 3.23 17.14 -12.73
CA GLU A 374 4.61 16.89 -12.29
C GLU A 374 5.43 18.18 -12.22
N GLU A 375 5.31 19.07 -13.24
CA GLU A 375 6.02 20.34 -13.26
C GLU A 375 5.50 21.37 -12.24
N TYR A 376 4.27 21.18 -11.77
CA TYR A 376 3.62 22.06 -10.79
C TYR A 376 3.65 21.50 -9.37
N THR A 377 4.48 20.48 -9.11
CA THR A 377 4.60 19.88 -7.78
C THR A 377 5.96 20.15 -7.15
N ARG A 378 6.00 20.25 -5.82
CA ARG A 378 7.22 20.34 -5.02
C ARG A 378 7.23 19.28 -3.96
N ASN A 379 8.27 18.45 -3.98
CA ASN A 379 8.44 17.40 -2.99
C ASN A 379 8.79 17.98 -1.61
N GLU A 380 8.09 17.53 -0.58
CA GLU A 380 8.26 17.90 0.83
C GLU A 380 8.53 16.67 1.72
N GLY A 381 9.06 15.60 1.16
CA GLY A 381 9.29 14.31 1.82
C GLY A 381 8.36 13.24 1.27
N MET A 382 7.40 12.74 2.05
CA MET A 382 6.42 11.74 1.60
C MET A 382 5.25 12.34 0.81
N VAL A 383 5.22 13.65 0.64
CA VAL A 383 4.18 14.38 -0.09
C VAL A 383 4.77 15.34 -1.10
N ALA A 384 4.01 15.61 -2.16
CA ALA A 384 4.35 16.60 -3.18
C ALA A 384 3.22 17.66 -3.25
N ARG A 385 3.55 18.91 -2.92
CA ARG A 385 2.59 20.02 -2.91
C ARG A 385 2.36 20.57 -4.29
N VAL A 386 1.12 20.80 -4.67
CA VAL A 386 0.75 21.49 -5.92
C VAL A 386 0.98 22.98 -5.77
N THR A 387 1.70 23.59 -6.73
CA THR A 387 2.03 25.03 -6.78
C THR A 387 1.72 25.60 -8.16
N HIS A 388 1.81 26.91 -8.32
CA HIS A 388 1.59 27.59 -9.61
C HIS A 388 2.91 27.84 -10.39
N ILE A 389 4.06 27.54 -9.80
CA ILE A 389 5.36 27.80 -10.40
C ILE A 389 5.85 26.52 -11.06
N PRO A 390 6.02 26.49 -12.40
CA PRO A 390 6.49 25.30 -13.07
C PRO A 390 7.98 25.03 -12.81
N GLY A 391 8.36 23.78 -12.91
CA GLY A 391 9.75 23.32 -12.83
C GLY A 391 9.83 21.83 -12.66
N THR A 392 10.93 21.20 -13.07
CA THR A 392 11.15 19.77 -12.96
C THR A 392 11.82 19.42 -11.64
N ASP A 393 11.40 18.32 -11.05
CA ASP A 393 11.95 17.71 -9.81
C ASP A 393 12.20 18.72 -8.67
N GLN A 394 11.26 19.63 -8.45
CA GLN A 394 11.38 20.67 -7.44
C GLN A 394 11.24 20.10 -6.05
N VAL A 395 12.13 20.49 -5.15
CA VAL A 395 12.12 20.13 -3.75
C VAL A 395 12.01 21.37 -2.88
N ASN A 396 11.02 21.40 -2.02
CA ASN A 396 10.96 22.35 -0.92
C ASN A 396 11.85 21.84 0.22
N ILE A 397 13.15 22.12 0.11
CA ILE A 397 14.14 21.52 1.01
C ILE A 397 13.92 21.88 2.48
N GLN A 398 13.44 23.08 2.78
CA GLN A 398 13.15 23.49 4.17
C GLN A 398 12.02 22.66 4.75
N ARG A 399 10.94 22.44 4.00
CA ARG A 399 9.82 21.60 4.40
C ARG A 399 10.21 20.13 4.47
N LEU A 400 10.98 19.64 3.49
CA LEU A 400 11.48 18.28 3.49
C LEU A 400 12.31 18.00 4.74
N LEU A 401 13.31 18.83 5.06
CA LEU A 401 14.15 18.67 6.26
C LEU A 401 13.32 18.78 7.55
N HIS A 402 12.38 19.72 7.60
CA HIS A 402 11.46 19.83 8.72
C HIS A 402 10.66 18.54 8.93
N ASN A 403 10.11 17.99 7.84
CA ASN A 403 9.30 16.78 7.90
C ASN A 403 10.12 15.57 8.35
N ILE A 404 11.28 15.31 7.72
CA ILE A 404 12.09 14.12 8.03
C ILE A 404 12.78 14.19 9.41
N ASP A 405 13.09 15.39 9.91
CA ASP A 405 13.85 15.54 11.17
C ASP A 405 12.96 15.87 12.38
N LYS A 406 11.77 16.45 12.18
CA LYS A 406 10.93 16.99 13.25
C LYS A 406 9.52 16.45 13.31
N VAL A 407 8.95 16.05 12.15
CA VAL A 407 7.55 15.61 12.05
C VAL A 407 7.45 14.10 12.08
N TYR A 408 8.29 13.40 11.30
CA TYR A 408 8.17 11.96 11.12
C TYR A 408 8.59 11.18 12.36
N GLN A 409 7.77 10.19 12.70
CA GLN A 409 8.03 9.17 13.68
C GLN A 409 8.54 7.91 12.97
N TYR A 410 9.51 7.22 13.58
CA TYR A 410 10.19 6.08 12.96
C TYR A 410 10.24 4.87 13.92
N ARG A 411 9.29 4.76 14.87
CA ARG A 411 9.36 3.79 15.98
C ARG A 411 9.67 2.39 15.47
N SER A 412 8.81 1.68 14.87
CA SER A 412 9.07 0.32 14.39
C SER A 412 9.77 0.26 13.04
N ILE A 413 9.87 1.40 12.36
CA ILE A 413 10.40 1.48 10.99
C ILE A 413 11.91 1.17 11.00
N GLU A 414 12.66 1.76 11.93
CA GLU A 414 14.12 1.59 12.08
C GLU A 414 14.48 0.46 13.08
N ASP A 415 13.50 -0.33 13.56
CA ASP A 415 13.74 -1.45 14.48
C ASP A 415 13.83 -2.77 13.69
N ASP A 416 15.02 -3.39 13.66
CA ASP A 416 15.28 -4.65 12.97
C ASP A 416 14.62 -5.85 13.65
N ASP A 417 14.22 -5.73 14.91
CA ASP A 417 13.49 -6.77 15.63
C ASP A 417 12.02 -6.84 15.25
N VAL A 418 11.47 -5.78 14.66
CA VAL A 418 10.11 -5.76 14.13
C VAL A 418 10.09 -6.35 12.72
N TYR A 419 9.34 -7.44 12.57
CA TYR A 419 9.16 -8.06 11.25
C TYR A 419 8.41 -7.13 10.31
N LYS A 420 8.93 -6.97 9.10
CA LYS A 420 8.32 -6.20 8.02
C LYS A 420 8.02 -7.13 6.86
N ASP A 421 6.75 -7.29 6.54
CA ASP A 421 6.34 -8.02 5.33
C ASP A 421 6.66 -7.20 4.06
N GLU A 422 6.43 -7.77 2.89
CA GLU A 422 6.72 -7.13 1.61
C GLU A 422 5.96 -5.81 1.43
N ASN A 423 4.70 -5.72 1.88
CA ASN A 423 3.91 -4.48 1.78
C ASN A 423 4.45 -3.39 2.72
N MET A 424 4.77 -3.76 3.97
CA MET A 424 5.40 -2.85 4.93
C MET A 424 6.75 -2.35 4.42
N THR A 425 7.57 -3.24 3.88
CA THR A 425 8.88 -2.90 3.30
C THR A 425 8.71 -1.89 2.16
N ARG A 426 7.78 -2.11 1.24
CA ARG A 426 7.49 -1.16 0.14
C ARG A 426 7.04 0.20 0.65
N LEU A 427 6.17 0.26 1.67
CA LEU A 427 5.73 1.52 2.27
C LEU A 427 6.90 2.25 2.94
N VAL A 428 7.71 1.52 3.68
CA VAL A 428 8.87 2.06 4.40
C VAL A 428 9.92 2.63 3.45
N MET A 429 10.14 2.00 2.29
CA MET A 429 11.06 2.50 1.26
C MET A 429 10.76 3.94 0.81
N ASN A 430 9.51 4.41 0.90
CA ASN A 430 9.15 5.77 0.53
C ASN A 430 9.89 6.84 1.37
N TYR A 431 10.26 6.54 2.62
CA TYR A 431 11.05 7.45 3.46
C TYR A 431 12.47 7.66 2.91
N GLY A 432 13.06 6.62 2.32
CA GLY A 432 14.43 6.65 1.82
C GLY A 432 14.68 7.77 0.81
N SER A 433 13.70 8.05 -0.06
CA SER A 433 13.84 9.11 -1.06
C SER A 433 14.02 10.51 -0.47
N GLY A 434 13.38 10.79 0.67
CA GLY A 434 13.54 12.04 1.39
C GLY A 434 14.95 12.23 1.92
N PHE A 435 15.54 11.17 2.50
CA PHE A 435 16.92 11.19 2.99
C PHE A 435 17.94 11.37 1.87
N VAL A 436 17.75 10.70 0.72
CA VAL A 436 18.63 10.89 -0.45
C VAL A 436 18.59 12.33 -0.96
N ARG A 437 17.39 12.92 -1.07
CA ARG A 437 17.25 14.34 -1.48
C ARG A 437 17.92 15.30 -0.51
N ALA A 438 17.82 15.04 0.79
CA ALA A 438 18.54 15.81 1.81
C ALA A 438 20.07 15.66 1.66
N ALA A 439 20.54 14.43 1.41
CA ALA A 439 21.95 14.14 1.18
C ALA A 439 22.50 14.88 -0.06
N ILE A 440 21.79 14.84 -1.18
CA ILE A 440 22.15 15.57 -2.40
C ILE A 440 22.22 17.08 -2.13
N HIS A 441 21.24 17.62 -1.40
CA HIS A 441 21.24 19.05 -1.05
C HIS A 441 22.50 19.44 -0.28
N TYR A 442 22.84 18.72 0.79
CA TYR A 442 24.02 19.01 1.60
C TYR A 442 25.34 18.79 0.85
N THR A 443 25.37 17.81 -0.08
CA THR A 443 26.52 17.62 -0.96
C THR A 443 26.76 18.85 -1.85
N LYS A 444 25.68 19.38 -2.47
CA LYS A 444 25.75 20.61 -3.29
C LYS A 444 26.17 21.84 -2.48
N MET A 445 25.89 21.87 -1.19
CA MET A 445 26.34 22.95 -0.29
C MET A 445 27.78 22.74 0.24
N GLY A 446 28.43 21.60 -0.06
CA GLY A 446 29.75 21.25 0.47
C GLY A 446 29.73 20.74 1.91
N GLU A 447 28.54 20.47 2.49
CA GLU A 447 28.37 19.97 3.88
C GLU A 447 28.38 18.43 3.90
N TYR A 448 29.52 17.84 3.53
CA TYR A 448 29.66 16.40 3.27
C TYR A 448 29.35 15.50 4.49
N ASP A 449 29.70 15.93 5.70
CA ASP A 449 29.40 15.17 6.91
C ASP A 449 27.90 15.06 7.17
N LYS A 450 27.15 16.11 6.86
CA LYS A 450 25.69 16.07 6.94
C LYS A 450 25.11 15.18 5.84
N ALA A 451 25.63 15.29 4.61
CA ALA A 451 25.21 14.46 3.50
C ALA A 451 25.37 12.97 3.82
N LEU A 452 26.52 12.56 4.34
CA LEU A 452 26.78 11.16 4.71
C LEU A 452 25.82 10.65 5.79
N ARG A 453 25.47 11.46 6.80
CA ARG A 453 24.49 11.05 7.82
C ARG A 453 23.11 10.75 7.24
N TYR A 454 22.67 11.53 6.26
CA TYR A 454 21.41 11.26 5.59
C TYR A 454 21.46 10.03 4.68
N VAL A 455 22.61 9.76 4.06
CA VAL A 455 22.81 8.53 3.28
C VAL A 455 22.81 7.29 4.15
N GLU A 456 23.45 7.35 5.32
CA GLU A 456 23.43 6.23 6.28
C GLU A 456 21.99 5.91 6.70
N ARG A 457 21.17 6.93 6.94
CA ARG A 457 19.75 6.71 7.19
C ARG A 457 19.03 6.18 5.95
N ALA A 458 19.29 6.70 4.75
CA ALA A 458 18.66 6.22 3.53
C ALA A 458 18.92 4.72 3.29
N ARG A 459 20.13 4.22 3.58
CA ARG A 459 20.48 2.81 3.44
C ARG A 459 19.63 1.87 4.29
N HIS A 460 19.09 2.35 5.38
CA HIS A 460 18.18 1.56 6.21
C HIS A 460 16.86 1.22 5.49
N TYR A 461 16.49 2.01 4.50
CA TYR A 461 15.24 1.89 3.74
C TYR A 461 15.43 1.37 2.33
N ILE A 462 16.54 1.74 1.70
CA ILE A 462 16.85 1.48 0.29
C ILE A 462 18.30 1.01 0.17
N ASP A 463 18.48 -0.27 -0.18
CA ASP A 463 19.83 -0.85 -0.27
C ASP A 463 20.44 -0.67 -1.66
N THR A 464 19.64 -0.71 -2.74
CA THR A 464 20.12 -0.72 -4.13
C THR A 464 19.27 0.15 -5.07
N ASP A 465 18.62 1.21 -4.57
CA ASP A 465 17.73 2.05 -5.37
C ASP A 465 18.53 3.01 -6.27
N ILE A 466 17.92 3.35 -7.39
CA ILE A 466 18.33 4.40 -8.34
C ILE A 466 18.69 5.71 -7.62
N LYS A 467 17.90 6.12 -6.61
CA LYS A 467 18.12 7.36 -5.85
C LYS A 467 19.39 7.34 -5.02
N LEU A 468 19.76 6.19 -4.47
CA LEU A 468 21.03 6.03 -3.75
C LEU A 468 22.20 6.10 -4.71
N THR A 469 22.05 5.48 -5.89
CA THR A 469 23.00 5.60 -7.00
C THR A 469 23.19 7.06 -7.41
N GLU A 470 22.09 7.79 -7.60
CA GLU A 470 22.13 9.23 -7.90
C GLU A 470 22.92 10.03 -6.86
N PHE A 471 22.68 9.77 -5.57
CA PHE A 471 23.45 10.42 -4.50
C PHE A 471 24.96 10.16 -4.66
N TYR A 472 25.39 8.91 -4.80
CA TYR A 472 26.83 8.59 -4.88
C TYR A 472 27.47 9.21 -6.11
N MET A 473 26.80 9.26 -7.25
CA MET A 473 27.30 9.95 -8.44
C MET A 473 27.49 11.45 -8.18
N VAL A 474 26.50 12.11 -7.60
CA VAL A 474 26.59 13.53 -7.24
C VAL A 474 27.68 13.77 -6.19
N PHE A 475 27.74 12.92 -5.16
CA PHE A 475 28.72 13.03 -4.07
C PHE A 475 30.16 12.87 -4.56
N TYR A 476 30.48 11.82 -5.30
CA TYR A 476 31.84 11.59 -5.81
C TYR A 476 32.26 12.67 -6.81
N THR A 477 31.34 13.12 -7.67
CA THR A 477 31.59 14.23 -8.59
C THR A 477 31.88 15.53 -7.83
N ALA A 478 31.06 15.89 -6.88
CA ALA A 478 31.23 17.13 -6.08
C ALA A 478 32.51 17.12 -5.24
N THR A 479 32.90 15.96 -4.73
CA THR A 479 34.12 15.76 -3.93
C THR A 479 35.36 15.51 -4.78
N LYS A 480 35.22 15.45 -6.10
CA LYS A 480 36.29 15.14 -7.08
C LYS A 480 36.99 13.79 -6.83
N ARG A 481 36.25 12.82 -6.30
CA ARG A 481 36.74 11.47 -6.01
C ARG A 481 36.54 10.57 -7.23
N TRP A 482 37.32 10.83 -8.27
CA TRP A 482 37.13 10.22 -9.58
C TRP A 482 37.37 8.71 -9.62
N GLU A 483 38.39 8.21 -8.88
CA GLU A 483 38.69 6.78 -8.82
C GLU A 483 37.53 6.00 -8.17
N GLU A 484 36.96 6.55 -7.08
CA GLU A 484 35.82 5.93 -6.41
C GLU A 484 34.53 6.04 -7.24
N LEU A 485 34.38 7.10 -8.04
CA LEU A 485 33.28 7.23 -8.98
C LEU A 485 33.34 6.15 -10.05
N ASP A 486 34.51 5.94 -10.67
CA ASP A 486 34.71 4.92 -11.70
C ASP A 486 34.44 3.51 -11.12
N ALA A 487 35.02 3.20 -9.96
CA ALA A 487 34.78 1.92 -9.29
C ALA A 487 33.30 1.72 -8.92
N PHE A 488 32.60 2.78 -8.50
CA PHE A 488 31.18 2.73 -8.20
C PHE A 488 30.34 2.49 -9.45
N ILE A 489 30.65 3.18 -10.55
CA ILE A 489 29.98 3.02 -11.84
C ILE A 489 30.14 1.59 -12.34
N ASP A 490 31.36 1.06 -12.37
CA ASP A 490 31.65 -0.29 -12.85
C ASP A 490 30.88 -1.34 -12.02
N ASN A 491 30.91 -1.22 -10.69
CA ASN A 491 30.18 -2.13 -9.81
C ASN A 491 28.66 -2.03 -10.02
N THR A 492 28.12 -0.83 -10.19
CA THR A 492 26.68 -0.59 -10.36
C THR A 492 26.20 -1.09 -11.71
N ILE A 493 26.97 -0.91 -12.78
CA ILE A 493 26.67 -1.46 -14.12
C ILE A 493 26.67 -2.98 -14.09
N MET A 494 27.62 -3.59 -13.40
CA MET A 494 27.73 -5.04 -13.33
C MET A 494 26.63 -5.69 -12.49
N THR A 495 26.07 -4.96 -11.51
CA THR A 495 25.08 -5.51 -10.57
C THR A 495 23.64 -5.14 -10.89
N ASN A 496 23.39 -4.07 -11.68
CA ASN A 496 22.04 -3.55 -11.89
C ASN A 496 21.82 -3.05 -13.33
N SER A 497 21.03 -3.77 -14.12
CA SER A 497 20.71 -3.41 -15.52
C SER A 497 19.97 -2.06 -15.66
N LEU A 498 19.31 -1.55 -14.62
CA LEU A 498 18.63 -0.24 -14.60
C LEU A 498 19.64 0.92 -14.50
N ALA A 499 20.83 0.70 -13.96
CA ALA A 499 21.87 1.70 -13.90
C ALA A 499 22.34 2.17 -15.28
N TYR A 500 22.22 1.32 -16.29
CA TYR A 500 22.47 1.67 -17.70
C TYR A 500 21.62 2.84 -18.21
N GLN A 501 20.44 3.07 -17.64
CA GLN A 501 19.55 4.14 -18.05
C GLN A 501 19.92 5.50 -17.43
N ILE A 502 20.65 5.48 -16.33
CA ILE A 502 21.04 6.71 -15.60
C ILE A 502 22.40 7.24 -16.07
N TYR A 503 23.30 6.32 -16.43
CA TYR A 503 24.67 6.64 -16.82
C TYR A 503 24.81 7.75 -17.90
N PRO A 504 24.02 7.77 -19.00
CA PRO A 504 24.15 8.81 -20.02
C PRO A 504 23.84 10.22 -19.54
N SER A 505 23.05 10.37 -18.46
CA SER A 505 22.62 11.67 -17.97
C SER A 505 23.67 12.42 -17.14
N TYR A 506 24.71 11.72 -16.68
CA TYR A 506 25.74 12.29 -15.80
C TYR A 506 27.13 12.40 -16.46
N VAL A 507 27.31 11.79 -17.62
CA VAL A 507 28.59 11.81 -18.37
C VAL A 507 28.60 12.89 -19.44
N LEU A 508 27.46 13.49 -19.78
CA LEU A 508 27.32 14.64 -20.67
C LEU A 508 27.13 15.94 -19.87
#